data_fe10982b8b524c99727ac8d74e69b4ab
#
_entry.id   fe10982b8b524c99727ac8d74e69b4ab
#
_cell.length_a   1.000
_cell.length_b   1.000
_cell.length_c   1.000
_cell.angle_alpha   90.00
_cell.angle_beta   90.00
_cell.angle_gamma   90.00
#
_symmetry.space_group_name_H-M   'P 1'
#
loop_
_entity.id
_entity.type
_entity.pdbx_description
1 polymer ?
#
loop_
_entity_poly.entity_id
_entity_poly.type
_entity_poly.pdbx_seq_one_letter_code
_entity_poly.pdbx_strand_id
1 'polypeptide(L)'
;MPKNKEKKKKRKSTKPIVRDRHLLYSASVQSAEADLDFFQRVYKRKRGKSFTTLREDFCGTALLACEFVKRNRRNRAIGIDLDRPTLDWGRKRYVPVLGKHADRLNLVEGDVLDPGHPKADVVAALNFSYNVFKTRDPLRDYFRAVRKAMVPGGIFFLDAFGGTGAMEEDEEDRKIPSSTAFDGTRVPKFTYVWEQAAFNPVNHDILCHIHFKLGDGTRIRRAFTYDWRFWTLPELQEVLIEAGFKATEVYVEGWDDEDDDTDGIFRRRKRFENQTGWVAYVVGLT
;
A
#
# COMPACT_ATOMS: atom_id res chain seq x y z
N MET A 1 -22.69 -55.37 -35.75
CA MET A 1 -22.80 -54.79 -34.41
C MET A 1 -21.86 -53.60 -34.30
N PRO A 2 -22.32 -52.36 -34.17
CA PRO A 2 -21.43 -51.21 -34.04
C PRO A 2 -21.05 -51.00 -32.55
N LYS A 3 -19.75 -50.87 -32.29
CA LYS A 3 -19.20 -50.58 -30.97
C LYS A 3 -19.46 -49.11 -30.57
N ASN A 4 -20.24 -48.91 -29.54
CA ASN A 4 -20.55 -47.63 -28.92
C ASN A 4 -19.29 -47.11 -28.20
N LYS A 5 -18.66 -46.04 -28.72
CA LYS A 5 -17.57 -45.33 -28.06
C LYS A 5 -18.17 -44.28 -27.15
N GLU A 6 -18.32 -44.58 -25.87
CA GLU A 6 -18.60 -43.59 -24.84
C GLU A 6 -17.49 -42.52 -24.78
N LYS A 7 -17.80 -41.31 -25.17
CA LYS A 7 -16.95 -40.14 -24.97
C LYS A 7 -16.95 -39.79 -23.47
N LYS A 8 -15.91 -40.16 -22.73
CA LYS A 8 -15.65 -39.65 -21.37
C LYS A 8 -15.55 -38.14 -21.44
N LYS A 9 -16.57 -37.41 -20.98
CA LYS A 9 -16.51 -35.96 -20.71
C LYS A 9 -15.44 -35.74 -19.63
N LYS A 10 -14.28 -35.15 -20.00
CA LYS A 10 -13.29 -34.63 -19.04
C LYS A 10 -13.99 -33.62 -18.14
N ARG A 11 -14.19 -33.94 -16.86
CA ARG A 11 -14.57 -32.98 -15.84
C ARG A 11 -13.53 -31.87 -15.86
N LYS A 12 -13.92 -30.67 -16.28
CA LYS A 12 -13.10 -29.48 -16.09
C LYS A 12 -12.92 -29.29 -14.59
N SER A 13 -11.71 -29.46 -14.11
CA SER A 13 -11.33 -29.13 -12.74
C SER A 13 -11.62 -27.63 -12.56
N THR A 14 -12.69 -27.32 -11.86
CA THR A 14 -12.98 -25.94 -11.46
C THR A 14 -11.96 -25.57 -10.38
N LYS A 15 -10.97 -24.76 -10.76
CA LYS A 15 -10.02 -24.20 -9.79
C LYS A 15 -10.81 -23.44 -8.73
N PRO A 16 -10.44 -23.53 -7.44
CA PRO A 16 -11.13 -22.79 -6.40
C PRO A 16 -11.07 -21.29 -6.68
N ILE A 17 -12.22 -20.63 -6.53
CA ILE A 17 -12.33 -19.17 -6.73
C ILE A 17 -12.08 -18.52 -5.39
N VAL A 18 -11.11 -17.60 -5.36
CA VAL A 18 -10.83 -16.80 -4.18
C VAL A 18 -11.78 -15.60 -4.19
N ARG A 19 -12.60 -15.48 -3.14
CA ARG A 19 -13.55 -14.37 -2.93
C ARG A 19 -13.17 -13.50 -1.73
N ASP A 20 -12.04 -13.76 -1.11
CA ASP A 20 -11.52 -12.99 0.01
C ASP A 20 -10.98 -11.65 -0.50
N ARG A 21 -11.67 -10.56 -0.13
CA ARG A 21 -11.33 -9.21 -0.59
C ARG A 21 -9.93 -8.78 -0.20
N HIS A 22 -9.43 -9.23 0.98
CA HIS A 22 -8.09 -8.86 1.44
C HIS A 22 -6.98 -9.56 0.65
N LEU A 23 -7.19 -10.83 0.26
CA LEU A 23 -6.26 -11.52 -0.64
C LEU A 23 -6.23 -10.88 -2.03
N LEU A 24 -7.40 -10.52 -2.57
CA LEU A 24 -7.49 -9.84 -3.86
C LEU A 24 -6.83 -8.45 -3.79
N TYR A 25 -7.05 -7.71 -2.71
CA TYR A 25 -6.41 -6.41 -2.47
C TYR A 25 -4.88 -6.55 -2.40
N SER A 26 -4.37 -7.46 -1.57
CA SER A 26 -2.92 -7.67 -1.45
C SER A 26 -2.28 -8.05 -2.79
N ALA A 27 -2.96 -8.85 -3.61
CA ALA A 27 -2.44 -9.26 -4.91
C ALA A 27 -2.49 -8.17 -5.99
N SER A 28 -3.29 -7.10 -5.80
CA SER A 28 -3.49 -6.06 -6.82
C SER A 28 -2.95 -4.68 -6.44
N VAL A 29 -2.80 -4.39 -5.14
CA VAL A 29 -2.47 -3.04 -4.66
C VAL A 29 -1.14 -3.00 -3.92
N GLN A 30 -0.82 -4.05 -3.15
CA GLN A 30 0.34 -4.05 -2.27
C GLN A 30 1.57 -4.66 -2.93
N SER A 31 2.71 -3.96 -2.84
CA SER A 31 4.03 -4.41 -3.32
C SER A 31 5.05 -4.41 -2.18
N ALA A 32 4.70 -5.04 -1.04
CA ALA A 32 5.45 -4.97 0.21
C ALA A 32 6.96 -5.28 0.07
N GLU A 33 7.33 -6.20 -0.81
CA GLU A 33 8.75 -6.53 -1.06
C GLU A 33 9.47 -5.37 -1.74
N ALA A 34 8.89 -4.79 -2.79
CA ALA A 34 9.47 -3.67 -3.53
C ALA A 34 9.52 -2.40 -2.66
N ASP A 35 8.46 -2.13 -1.88
CA ASP A 35 8.41 -1.01 -0.94
C ASP A 35 9.55 -1.09 0.07
N LEU A 36 9.74 -2.25 0.70
CA LEU A 36 10.80 -2.46 1.69
C LEU A 36 12.20 -2.35 1.07
N ASP A 37 12.40 -2.82 -0.16
CA ASP A 37 13.68 -2.68 -0.87
C ASP A 37 13.97 -1.20 -1.18
N PHE A 38 12.95 -0.46 -1.59
CA PHE A 38 13.05 0.98 -1.79
C PHE A 38 13.38 1.71 -0.48
N PHE A 39 12.65 1.44 0.62
CA PHE A 39 12.89 2.07 1.92
C PHE A 39 14.30 1.77 2.42
N GLN A 40 14.74 0.52 2.30
CA GLN A 40 16.07 0.11 2.74
C GLN A 40 17.17 0.79 1.94
N ARG A 41 16.98 0.92 0.61
CA ARG A 41 17.92 1.64 -0.28
C ARG A 41 18.02 3.12 0.12
N VAL A 42 16.90 3.80 0.32
CA VAL A 42 16.87 5.20 0.72
C VAL A 42 17.47 5.39 2.11
N TYR A 43 17.05 4.58 3.09
CA TYR A 43 17.55 4.66 4.46
C TYR A 43 19.06 4.43 4.52
N LYS A 44 19.56 3.39 3.86
CA LYS A 44 20.99 3.09 3.80
C LYS A 44 21.80 4.22 3.16
N ARG A 45 21.29 4.82 2.07
CA ARG A 45 21.93 5.99 1.43
C ARG A 45 22.00 7.19 2.38
N LYS A 46 20.99 7.42 3.20
CA LYS A 46 20.90 8.57 4.10
C LYS A 46 21.64 8.37 5.43
N ARG A 47 21.70 7.13 5.93
CA ARG A 47 22.18 6.81 7.28
C ARG A 47 23.39 5.91 7.33
N GLY A 48 23.85 5.38 6.21
CA GLY A 48 25.01 4.48 6.13
C GLY A 48 24.77 3.06 6.70
N LYS A 49 23.55 2.77 7.17
CA LYS A 49 23.15 1.49 7.78
C LYS A 49 21.74 1.09 7.37
N SER A 50 21.39 -0.18 7.57
CA SER A 50 20.03 -0.67 7.43
C SER A 50 19.16 -0.24 8.62
N PHE A 51 17.86 0.03 8.39
CA PHE A 51 16.91 0.19 9.47
C PHE A 51 16.46 -1.17 10.02
N THR A 52 16.06 -1.19 11.28
CA THR A 52 15.66 -2.42 11.99
C THR A 52 14.31 -2.29 12.69
N THR A 53 13.75 -1.08 12.74
CA THR A 53 12.43 -0.84 13.33
C THR A 53 11.53 -0.11 12.34
N LEU A 54 10.34 -0.70 12.10
CA LEU A 54 9.31 -0.17 11.21
C LEU A 54 8.03 0.08 12.00
N ARG A 55 7.42 1.24 11.78
CA ARG A 55 6.01 1.49 12.12
C ARG A 55 5.24 1.65 10.80
N GLU A 56 4.21 0.84 10.62
CA GLU A 56 3.26 0.91 9.51
C GLU A 56 1.97 1.51 10.04
N ASP A 57 1.70 2.76 9.67
CA ASP A 57 0.43 3.42 9.95
C ASP A 57 -0.61 3.03 8.89
N PHE A 58 -1.88 2.90 9.30
CA PHE A 58 -2.97 2.39 8.46
C PHE A 58 -2.63 0.99 7.89
N CYS A 59 -2.11 0.13 8.73
CA CYS A 59 -1.48 -1.12 8.29
C CYS A 59 -2.46 -2.15 7.70
N GLY A 60 -3.76 -2.00 7.92
CA GLY A 60 -4.77 -2.93 7.44
C GLY A 60 -4.48 -4.36 7.88
N THR A 61 -4.16 -5.23 6.93
CA THR A 61 -3.77 -6.63 7.20
C THR A 61 -2.32 -6.79 7.67
N ALA A 62 -1.55 -5.72 7.72
CA ALA A 62 -0.14 -5.65 8.12
C ALA A 62 0.81 -6.51 7.24
N LEU A 63 0.56 -6.58 5.95
CA LEU A 63 1.41 -7.34 5.03
C LEU A 63 2.85 -6.80 5.02
N LEU A 64 3.02 -5.47 4.92
CA LEU A 64 4.34 -4.83 4.91
C LEU A 64 5.11 -5.11 6.21
N ALA A 65 4.45 -4.95 7.37
CA ALA A 65 5.06 -5.21 8.67
C ALA A 65 5.45 -6.69 8.83
N CYS A 66 4.60 -7.63 8.38
CA CYS A 66 4.89 -9.06 8.37
C CYS A 66 6.09 -9.38 7.47
N GLU A 67 6.11 -8.88 6.24
CA GLU A 67 7.23 -9.09 5.32
C GLU A 67 8.53 -8.51 5.87
N PHE A 68 8.49 -7.33 6.48
CA PHE A 68 9.67 -6.73 7.11
C PHE A 68 10.25 -7.59 8.24
N VAL A 69 9.39 -8.11 9.14
CA VAL A 69 9.82 -8.98 10.24
C VAL A 69 10.42 -10.28 9.74
N LYS A 70 9.85 -10.86 8.67
CA LYS A 70 10.32 -12.10 8.05
C LYS A 70 11.73 -11.96 7.46
N ARG A 71 12.08 -10.80 6.89
CA ARG A 71 13.34 -10.58 6.17
C ARG A 71 14.60 -10.69 7.04
N ASN A 72 14.55 -10.31 8.32
CA ASN A 72 15.73 -10.32 9.16
C ASN A 72 15.39 -10.55 10.65
N ARG A 73 16.24 -11.34 11.35
CA ARG A 73 16.07 -11.63 12.79
C ARG A 73 16.14 -10.41 13.71
N ARG A 74 16.71 -9.28 13.26
CA ARG A 74 16.78 -8.04 14.05
C ARG A 74 15.57 -7.13 13.81
N ASN A 75 14.80 -7.37 12.76
CA ASN A 75 13.68 -6.51 12.38
C ASN A 75 12.55 -6.64 13.40
N ARG A 76 12.00 -5.51 13.81
CA ARG A 76 10.80 -5.38 14.64
C ARG A 76 9.83 -4.43 13.97
N ALA A 77 8.56 -4.72 14.02
CA ALA A 77 7.52 -3.88 13.43
C ALA A 77 6.36 -3.63 14.38
N ILE A 78 5.73 -2.47 14.18
CA ILE A 78 4.45 -2.10 14.77
C ILE A 78 3.54 -1.77 13.61
N GLY A 79 2.37 -2.41 13.54
CA GLY A 79 1.29 -2.04 12.63
C GLY A 79 0.14 -1.44 13.41
N ILE A 80 -0.36 -0.28 12.99
CA ILE A 80 -1.46 0.43 13.65
C ILE A 80 -2.59 0.60 12.64
N ASP A 81 -3.80 0.23 13.04
CA ASP A 81 -5.03 0.44 12.28
C ASP A 81 -6.23 0.57 13.21
N LEU A 82 -7.24 1.33 12.78
CA LEU A 82 -8.51 1.45 13.51
C LEU A 82 -9.46 0.28 13.22
N ASP A 83 -9.30 -0.38 12.07
CA ASP A 83 -10.20 -1.45 11.63
C ASP A 83 -9.80 -2.80 12.23
N ARG A 84 -10.34 -3.08 13.42
CA ARG A 84 -10.15 -4.35 14.12
C ARG A 84 -10.43 -5.59 13.26
N PRO A 85 -11.54 -5.66 12.49
CA PRO A 85 -11.80 -6.81 11.61
C PRO A 85 -10.66 -7.08 10.62
N THR A 86 -10.08 -6.04 10.02
CA THR A 86 -8.95 -6.17 9.09
C THR A 86 -7.67 -6.59 9.81
N LEU A 87 -7.38 -6.03 10.99
CA LEU A 87 -6.27 -6.48 11.84
C LEU A 87 -6.41 -7.94 12.24
N ASP A 88 -7.61 -8.37 12.64
CA ASP A 88 -7.87 -9.76 13.05
C ASP A 88 -7.74 -10.73 11.87
N TRP A 89 -8.08 -10.29 10.66
CA TRP A 89 -7.81 -11.06 9.45
C TRP A 89 -6.29 -11.25 9.25
N GLY A 90 -5.49 -10.19 9.39
CA GLY A 90 -4.02 -10.26 9.32
C GLY A 90 -3.42 -11.14 10.42
N ARG A 91 -3.88 -10.99 11.66
CA ARG A 91 -3.48 -11.85 12.80
C ARG A 91 -3.75 -13.33 12.53
N LYS A 92 -4.87 -13.64 11.89
CA LYS A 92 -5.26 -15.02 11.57
C LYS A 92 -4.50 -15.61 10.39
N ARG A 93 -4.16 -14.80 9.39
CA ARG A 93 -3.64 -15.28 8.10
C ARG A 93 -2.13 -15.04 7.94
N TYR A 94 -1.64 -13.86 8.26
CA TYR A 94 -0.26 -13.47 7.99
C TYR A 94 0.68 -13.67 9.18
N VAL A 95 0.26 -13.36 10.39
CA VAL A 95 1.10 -13.53 11.57
C VAL A 95 1.58 -14.98 11.77
N PRO A 96 0.78 -16.05 11.54
CA PRO A 96 1.25 -17.42 11.67
C PRO A 96 2.41 -17.80 10.74
N VAL A 97 2.53 -17.13 9.57
CA VAL A 97 3.65 -17.35 8.63
C VAL A 97 5.00 -16.98 9.26
N LEU A 98 4.99 -16.07 10.21
CA LEU A 98 6.22 -15.63 10.90
C LEU A 98 6.75 -16.70 11.89
N GLY A 99 5.93 -17.67 12.31
CA GLY A 99 6.33 -18.70 13.26
C GLY A 99 6.92 -18.09 14.55
N LYS A 100 8.12 -18.53 14.94
CA LYS A 100 8.83 -18.02 16.12
C LYS A 100 9.24 -16.52 16.03
N HIS A 101 8.99 -15.88 14.94
CA HIS A 101 9.33 -14.45 14.72
C HIS A 101 8.15 -13.52 14.95
N ALA A 102 6.96 -14.08 15.25
CA ALA A 102 5.74 -13.31 15.49
C ALA A 102 5.85 -12.40 16.73
N ASP A 103 6.70 -12.73 17.70
CA ASP A 103 7.01 -11.91 18.89
C ASP A 103 7.66 -10.55 18.58
N ARG A 104 8.14 -10.38 17.35
CA ARG A 104 8.76 -9.14 16.86
C ARG A 104 7.80 -8.22 16.11
N LEU A 105 6.55 -8.64 15.94
CA LEU A 105 5.45 -7.87 15.36
C LEU A 105 4.43 -7.52 16.43
N ASN A 106 4.14 -6.23 16.58
CA ASN A 106 3.04 -5.73 17.41
C ASN A 106 1.95 -5.13 16.52
N LEU A 107 0.74 -5.70 16.56
CA LEU A 107 -0.42 -5.16 15.84
C LEU A 107 -1.37 -4.49 16.84
N VAL A 108 -1.56 -3.20 16.65
CA VAL A 108 -2.31 -2.32 17.55
C VAL A 108 -3.60 -1.86 16.87
N GLU A 109 -4.73 -2.13 17.52
CA GLU A 109 -5.98 -1.43 17.23
C GLU A 109 -5.90 -0.04 17.87
N GLY A 110 -5.72 1.01 17.08
CA GLY A 110 -5.49 2.35 17.62
C GLY A 110 -5.42 3.43 16.57
N ASP A 111 -5.41 4.66 17.06
CA ASP A 111 -5.27 5.84 16.23
C ASP A 111 -3.79 6.09 15.89
N VAL A 112 -3.50 6.32 14.61
CA VAL A 112 -2.15 6.69 14.13
C VAL A 112 -1.66 8.02 14.70
N LEU A 113 -2.57 8.84 15.24
CA LEU A 113 -2.23 10.08 15.96
C LEU A 113 -1.58 9.82 17.33
N ASP A 114 -1.70 8.59 17.87
CA ASP A 114 -1.04 8.23 19.12
C ASP A 114 0.46 7.93 18.89
N PRO A 115 1.38 8.76 19.43
CA PRO A 115 2.81 8.52 19.34
C PRO A 115 3.33 7.60 20.44
N GLY A 116 2.48 7.08 21.33
CA GLY A 116 2.81 6.38 22.57
C GLY A 116 3.52 5.03 22.42
N HIS A 117 3.93 4.66 21.20
CA HIS A 117 4.63 3.42 20.89
C HIS A 117 6.15 3.61 20.82
N PRO A 118 6.94 2.51 20.86
CA PRO A 118 8.39 2.60 20.67
C PRO A 118 8.74 3.29 19.36
N LYS A 119 9.73 4.19 19.43
CA LYS A 119 10.17 4.95 18.26
C LYS A 119 10.77 4.05 17.18
N ALA A 120 10.44 4.35 15.93
CA ALA A 120 10.89 3.59 14.77
C ALA A 120 11.96 4.33 13.96
N ASP A 121 12.83 3.56 13.29
CA ASP A 121 13.77 4.06 12.28
C ASP A 121 13.01 4.59 11.05
N VAL A 122 11.96 3.85 10.67
CA VAL A 122 11.10 4.16 9.52
C VAL A 122 9.65 4.12 9.96
N VAL A 123 8.88 5.14 9.54
CA VAL A 123 7.43 5.13 9.56
C VAL A 123 6.96 5.11 8.12
N ALA A 124 5.94 4.30 7.80
CA ALA A 124 5.33 4.21 6.49
C ALA A 124 3.82 4.39 6.57
N ALA A 125 3.25 5.18 5.67
CA ALA A 125 1.81 5.32 5.43
C ALA A 125 1.57 5.13 3.94
N LEU A 126 1.11 3.94 3.55
CA LEU A 126 1.00 3.52 2.16
C LEU A 126 -0.45 3.40 1.71
N ASN A 127 -0.61 3.17 0.40
CA ASN A 127 -1.89 3.05 -0.29
C ASN A 127 -2.75 4.31 -0.09
N PHE A 128 -2.10 5.47 -0.06
CA PHE A 128 -2.73 6.79 0.02
C PHE A 128 -3.61 6.99 1.27
N SER A 129 -3.43 6.19 2.31
CA SER A 129 -4.35 6.11 3.46
C SER A 129 -4.46 7.42 4.24
N TYR A 130 -3.42 8.28 4.25
CA TYR A 130 -3.47 9.61 4.87
C TYR A 130 -4.46 10.57 4.21
N ASN A 131 -4.98 10.25 3.02
CA ASN A 131 -6.03 11.02 2.34
C ASN A 131 -7.36 11.07 3.12
N VAL A 132 -7.52 10.24 4.17
CA VAL A 132 -8.63 10.33 5.13
C VAL A 132 -8.64 11.66 5.88
N PHE A 133 -7.48 12.33 6.01
CA PHE A 133 -7.39 13.67 6.59
C PHE A 133 -7.76 14.72 5.55
N LYS A 134 -9.03 15.14 5.55
CA LYS A 134 -9.60 16.01 4.52
C LYS A 134 -9.26 17.50 4.66
N THR A 135 -8.61 17.90 5.74
CA THR A 135 -8.18 19.29 5.94
C THR A 135 -6.74 19.37 6.41
N ARG A 136 -6.12 20.55 6.21
CA ARG A 136 -4.68 20.76 6.45
C ARG A 136 -4.27 20.52 7.90
N ASP A 137 -5.06 20.99 8.85
CA ASP A 137 -4.71 20.89 10.27
C ASP A 137 -4.63 19.45 10.78
N PRO A 138 -5.65 18.57 10.56
CA PRO A 138 -5.55 17.15 10.89
C PRO A 138 -4.41 16.43 10.19
N LEU A 139 -4.14 16.72 8.92
CA LEU A 139 -3.00 16.13 8.20
C LEU A 139 -1.67 16.57 8.83
N ARG A 140 -1.54 17.86 9.17
CA ARG A 140 -0.35 18.38 9.85
C ARG A 140 -0.17 17.75 11.22
N ASP A 141 -1.24 17.58 11.99
CA ASP A 141 -1.19 16.97 13.31
C ASP A 141 -0.80 15.48 13.21
N TYR A 142 -1.28 14.76 12.21
CA TYR A 142 -0.82 13.42 11.89
C TYR A 142 0.70 13.42 11.59
N PHE A 143 1.19 14.28 10.72
CA PHE A 143 2.64 14.34 10.43
C PHE A 143 3.48 14.73 11.66
N ARG A 144 2.94 15.54 12.58
CA ARG A 144 3.58 15.81 13.89
C ARG A 144 3.64 14.56 14.77
N ALA A 145 2.56 13.76 14.80
CA ALA A 145 2.53 12.49 15.52
C ALA A 145 3.55 11.50 14.94
N VAL A 146 3.61 11.37 13.61
CA VAL A 146 4.62 10.57 12.91
C VAL A 146 6.04 11.00 13.31
N ARG A 147 6.33 12.30 13.26
CA ARG A 147 7.65 12.83 13.62
C ARG A 147 8.04 12.50 15.07
N LYS A 148 7.08 12.56 16.00
CA LYS A 148 7.30 12.18 17.41
C LYS A 148 7.55 10.69 17.59
N ALA A 149 6.96 9.84 16.74
CA ALA A 149 7.10 8.40 16.75
C ALA A 149 8.42 7.89 16.14
N MET A 150 9.27 8.79 15.62
CA MET A 150 10.54 8.42 14.98
C MET A 150 11.75 8.67 15.89
N VAL A 151 12.78 7.85 15.70
CA VAL A 151 14.10 8.11 16.30
C VAL A 151 14.74 9.35 15.63
N PRO A 152 15.73 10.02 16.29
CA PRO A 152 16.54 11.04 15.60
C PRO A 152 17.16 10.47 14.33
N GLY A 153 16.94 11.15 13.21
CA GLY A 153 17.36 10.65 11.90
C GLY A 153 16.44 9.59 11.27
N GLY A 154 15.28 9.34 11.84
CA GLY A 154 14.26 8.50 11.22
C GLY A 154 13.76 9.05 9.88
N ILE A 155 13.16 8.21 9.06
CA ILE A 155 12.64 8.57 7.74
C ILE A 155 11.17 8.15 7.65
N PHE A 156 10.32 9.09 7.19
CA PHE A 156 8.92 8.83 6.90
C PHE A 156 8.71 8.64 5.41
N PHE A 157 7.99 7.60 5.04
CA PHE A 157 7.58 7.31 3.66
C PHE A 157 6.07 7.34 3.55
N LEU A 158 5.56 8.09 2.59
CA LEU A 158 4.17 8.04 2.15
C LEU A 158 4.13 8.02 0.63
N ASP A 159 3.21 7.26 0.06
CA ASP A 159 2.95 7.25 -1.36
C ASP A 159 1.91 8.33 -1.72
N ALA A 160 1.95 8.80 -2.96
CA ALA A 160 1.01 9.75 -3.51
C ALA A 160 0.76 9.41 -4.97
N PHE A 161 -0.44 9.65 -5.42
CA PHE A 161 -0.79 9.57 -6.84
C PHE A 161 -1.12 10.96 -7.40
N GLY A 162 -1.05 11.08 -8.71
CA GLY A 162 -1.40 12.30 -9.41
C GLY A 162 -1.33 12.10 -10.91
N GLY A 163 -1.34 13.19 -11.65
CA GLY A 163 -1.35 13.22 -13.11
C GLY A 163 -2.47 14.10 -13.62
N THR A 164 -2.58 14.25 -14.94
CA THR A 164 -3.64 15.06 -15.54
C THR A 164 -5.03 14.45 -15.33
N GLY A 165 -5.14 13.11 -15.23
CA GLY A 165 -6.38 12.39 -14.99
C GLY A 165 -6.76 12.25 -13.51
N ALA A 166 -5.92 12.67 -12.54
CA ALA A 166 -6.18 12.45 -11.12
C ALA A 166 -7.42 13.18 -10.56
N MET A 167 -7.97 14.14 -11.30
CA MET A 167 -9.16 14.92 -10.95
C MET A 167 -10.37 14.54 -11.83
N GLU A 168 -10.28 13.49 -12.61
CA GLU A 168 -11.36 13.02 -13.50
C GLU A 168 -12.13 11.88 -12.84
N GLU A 169 -13.46 11.87 -13.04
CA GLU A 169 -14.30 10.72 -12.69
C GLU A 169 -14.09 9.64 -13.75
N ASP A 170 -13.55 8.48 -13.36
CA ASP A 170 -13.21 7.40 -14.29
C ASP A 170 -13.26 6.01 -13.62
N GLU A 171 -13.40 4.95 -14.42
CA GLU A 171 -13.28 3.54 -14.01
C GLU A 171 -12.15 2.88 -14.83
N GLU A 172 -11.09 2.44 -14.17
CA GLU A 172 -9.94 1.78 -14.78
C GLU A 172 -9.90 0.28 -14.44
N ASP A 173 -9.78 -0.55 -15.47
CA ASP A 173 -9.64 -2.02 -15.37
C ASP A 173 -8.17 -2.43 -15.50
N ARG A 174 -7.63 -3.14 -14.48
CA ARG A 174 -6.29 -3.73 -14.55
C ARG A 174 -6.36 -5.25 -14.38
N LYS A 175 -5.82 -6.00 -15.34
CA LYS A 175 -5.73 -7.47 -15.28
C LYS A 175 -4.62 -7.88 -14.33
N ILE A 176 -4.97 -8.62 -13.28
CA ILE A 176 -4.02 -9.14 -12.30
C ILE A 176 -3.72 -10.60 -12.63
N PRO A 177 -2.44 -10.96 -12.84
CA PRO A 177 -2.04 -12.34 -13.08
C PRO A 177 -2.27 -13.21 -11.84
N SER A 178 -2.23 -14.53 -12.02
CA SER A 178 -2.29 -15.43 -10.87
C SER A 178 -0.99 -15.32 -10.05
N SER A 179 -1.14 -15.23 -8.73
CA SER A 179 -0.03 -15.08 -7.78
C SER A 179 -0.17 -16.04 -6.59
N THR A 180 0.81 -16.02 -5.72
CA THR A 180 0.76 -16.69 -4.42
C THR A 180 0.83 -15.62 -3.34
N ALA A 181 -0.18 -15.57 -2.46
CA ALA A 181 -0.21 -14.64 -1.35
C ALA A 181 0.85 -14.99 -0.29
N PHE A 182 1.13 -14.05 0.61
CA PHE A 182 2.12 -14.19 1.68
C PHE A 182 1.93 -15.45 2.55
N ASP A 183 0.68 -15.88 2.75
CA ASP A 183 0.32 -17.09 3.52
C ASP A 183 0.36 -18.39 2.68
N GLY A 184 0.85 -18.34 1.45
CA GLY A 184 0.92 -19.47 0.54
C GLY A 184 -0.37 -19.73 -0.24
N THR A 185 -1.44 -18.97 -0.01
CA THR A 185 -2.70 -19.13 -0.75
C THR A 185 -2.52 -18.76 -2.22
N ARG A 186 -2.92 -19.65 -3.13
CA ARG A 186 -2.91 -19.33 -4.57
C ARG A 186 -4.09 -18.44 -4.91
N VAL A 187 -3.82 -17.25 -5.44
CA VAL A 187 -4.79 -16.30 -5.95
C VAL A 187 -4.86 -16.47 -7.47
N PRO A 188 -6.00 -16.92 -8.04
CA PRO A 188 -6.19 -17.00 -9.49
C PRO A 188 -6.16 -15.61 -10.13
N LYS A 189 -5.96 -15.55 -11.44
CA LYS A 189 -6.08 -14.30 -12.20
C LYS A 189 -7.49 -13.70 -12.06
N PHE A 190 -7.55 -12.38 -11.95
CA PHE A 190 -8.78 -11.59 -11.87
C PHE A 190 -8.56 -10.20 -12.48
N THR A 191 -9.61 -9.38 -12.53
CA THR A 191 -9.49 -7.96 -12.88
C THR A 191 -9.75 -7.12 -11.63
N TYR A 192 -8.80 -6.27 -11.30
CA TYR A 192 -8.94 -5.17 -10.36
C TYR A 192 -9.58 -3.99 -11.09
N VAL A 193 -10.51 -3.33 -10.43
CA VAL A 193 -11.19 -2.15 -10.97
C VAL A 193 -11.08 -1.03 -9.96
N TRP A 194 -10.47 0.06 -10.37
CA TRP A 194 -10.48 1.33 -9.64
C TRP A 194 -11.56 2.21 -10.23
N GLU A 195 -12.43 2.75 -9.39
CA GLU A 195 -13.44 3.72 -9.75
C GLU A 195 -13.21 4.99 -8.93
N GLN A 196 -12.91 6.11 -9.56
CA GLN A 196 -13.03 7.45 -8.99
C GLN A 196 -14.44 7.96 -9.31
N ALA A 197 -15.37 7.73 -8.39
CA ALA A 197 -16.81 7.93 -8.59
C ALA A 197 -17.24 9.40 -8.44
N ALA A 198 -16.43 10.23 -7.79
CA ALA A 198 -16.69 11.67 -7.66
C ALA A 198 -15.39 12.44 -7.39
N PHE A 199 -15.33 13.67 -7.89
CA PHE A 199 -14.32 14.68 -7.57
C PHE A 199 -14.99 16.03 -7.31
N ASN A 200 -14.66 16.69 -6.20
CA ASN A 200 -15.13 18.04 -5.91
C ASN A 200 -14.00 19.06 -6.08
N PRO A 201 -14.05 19.92 -7.11
CA PRO A 201 -12.95 20.87 -7.38
C PRO A 201 -12.82 22.00 -6.35
N VAL A 202 -13.80 22.19 -5.47
CA VAL A 202 -13.77 23.25 -4.43
C VAL A 202 -12.85 22.89 -3.26
N ASN A 203 -12.86 21.60 -2.86
CA ASN A 203 -12.12 21.14 -1.68
C ASN A 203 -11.26 19.90 -1.96
N HIS A 204 -11.23 19.41 -3.21
CA HIS A 204 -10.54 18.20 -3.66
C HIS A 204 -11.03 16.91 -2.96
N ASP A 205 -12.24 16.88 -2.41
CA ASP A 205 -12.81 15.63 -1.94
C ASP A 205 -13.01 14.67 -3.10
N ILE A 206 -12.63 13.41 -2.90
CA ILE A 206 -12.78 12.32 -3.86
C ILE A 206 -13.51 11.16 -3.21
N LEU A 207 -14.36 10.49 -3.99
CA LEU A 207 -14.98 9.23 -3.61
C LEU A 207 -14.47 8.14 -4.54
N CYS A 208 -13.79 7.14 -3.97
CA CYS A 208 -13.21 6.07 -4.75
C CYS A 208 -13.71 4.70 -4.30
N HIS A 209 -13.77 3.76 -5.23
CA HIS A 209 -14.15 2.39 -4.97
C HIS A 209 -13.18 1.41 -5.61
N ILE A 210 -12.96 0.28 -4.94
CA ILE A 210 -12.31 -0.88 -5.54
C ILE A 210 -13.36 -1.96 -5.77
N HIS A 211 -13.33 -2.53 -6.98
CA HIS A 211 -14.13 -3.69 -7.35
C HIS A 211 -13.23 -4.82 -7.86
N PHE A 212 -13.74 -6.04 -7.85
CA PHE A 212 -13.05 -7.18 -8.44
C PHE A 212 -13.97 -7.93 -9.39
N LYS A 213 -13.47 -8.23 -10.61
CA LYS A 213 -14.14 -9.10 -11.59
C LYS A 213 -13.39 -10.44 -11.62
N LEU A 214 -14.04 -11.50 -11.16
CA LEU A 214 -13.42 -12.83 -11.03
C LEU A 214 -13.57 -13.66 -12.29
N GLY A 215 -12.74 -14.68 -12.43
CA GLY A 215 -12.70 -15.53 -13.64
C GLY A 215 -13.96 -16.38 -13.90
N ASP A 216 -14.88 -16.49 -12.94
CA ASP A 216 -16.19 -17.14 -13.07
C ASP A 216 -17.32 -16.18 -13.45
N GLY A 217 -17.01 -14.90 -13.69
CA GLY A 217 -17.98 -13.87 -13.97
C GLY A 217 -18.54 -13.17 -12.73
N THR A 218 -18.19 -13.60 -11.51
CA THR A 218 -18.58 -12.90 -10.27
C THR A 218 -17.95 -11.52 -10.21
N ARG A 219 -18.73 -10.49 -9.86
CA ARG A 219 -18.25 -9.15 -9.53
C ARG A 219 -18.43 -8.88 -8.03
N ILE A 220 -17.33 -8.55 -7.35
CA ILE A 220 -17.36 -8.03 -5.99
C ILE A 220 -17.36 -6.51 -6.11
N ARG A 221 -18.53 -5.90 -5.97
CA ARG A 221 -18.69 -4.45 -6.09
C ARG A 221 -18.40 -3.76 -4.77
N ARG A 222 -17.73 -2.61 -4.82
CA ARG A 222 -17.37 -1.78 -3.66
C ARG A 222 -16.75 -2.63 -2.54
N ALA A 223 -15.77 -3.48 -2.94
CA ALA A 223 -15.00 -4.28 -1.98
C ALA A 223 -14.31 -3.38 -0.96
N PHE A 224 -13.89 -2.20 -1.40
CA PHE A 224 -13.40 -1.10 -0.58
C PHE A 224 -13.99 0.21 -1.09
N THR A 225 -14.20 1.15 -0.17
CA THR A 225 -14.70 2.49 -0.46
C THR A 225 -13.86 3.49 0.32
N TYR A 226 -13.44 4.54 -0.34
CA TYR A 226 -12.60 5.58 0.20
C TYR A 226 -13.26 6.93 0.01
N ASP A 227 -13.53 7.64 1.10
CA ASP A 227 -13.96 9.02 1.13
C ASP A 227 -12.78 9.87 1.57
N TRP A 228 -12.01 10.37 0.60
CA TRP A 228 -10.71 10.97 0.74
C TRP A 228 -10.69 12.43 0.30
N ARG A 229 -9.58 13.12 0.59
CA ARG A 229 -9.16 14.33 -0.11
C ARG A 229 -7.94 14.04 -0.94
N PHE A 230 -7.94 14.44 -2.20
CA PHE A 230 -6.76 14.45 -3.06
C PHE A 230 -5.78 15.53 -2.60
N TRP A 231 -4.55 15.14 -2.27
CA TRP A 231 -3.46 16.01 -1.86
C TRP A 231 -2.37 16.03 -2.93
N THR A 232 -1.97 17.23 -3.38
CA THR A 232 -0.89 17.40 -4.35
C THR A 232 0.48 17.25 -3.70
N LEU A 233 1.51 16.93 -4.50
CA LEU A 233 2.90 16.83 -3.99
C LEU A 233 3.39 18.11 -3.30
N PRO A 234 3.14 19.34 -3.80
CA PRO A 234 3.50 20.57 -3.09
C PRO A 234 2.83 20.67 -1.71
N GLU A 235 1.52 20.41 -1.62
CA GLU A 235 0.79 20.47 -0.35
C GLU A 235 1.38 19.49 0.67
N LEU A 236 1.63 18.24 0.27
CA LEU A 236 2.22 17.22 1.16
C LEU A 236 3.60 17.64 1.67
N GLN A 237 4.45 18.17 0.80
CA GLN A 237 5.78 18.66 1.16
C GLN A 237 5.71 19.83 2.13
N GLU A 238 4.84 20.81 1.87
CA GLU A 238 4.64 21.97 2.73
C GLU A 238 4.13 21.56 4.12
N VAL A 239 3.10 20.69 4.18
CA VAL A 239 2.52 20.21 5.45
C VAL A 239 3.55 19.42 6.26
N LEU A 240 4.42 18.62 5.61
CA LEU A 240 5.54 17.94 6.28
C LEU A 240 6.52 18.94 6.90
N ILE A 241 6.90 20.00 6.19
CA ILE A 241 7.78 21.04 6.74
C ILE A 241 7.11 21.75 7.91
N GLU A 242 5.84 22.11 7.82
CA GLU A 242 5.05 22.70 8.91
C GLU A 242 4.94 21.76 10.14
N ALA A 243 4.91 20.46 9.91
CA ALA A 243 4.94 19.47 10.98
C ALA A 243 6.33 19.34 11.64
N GLY A 244 7.35 20.02 11.10
CA GLY A 244 8.71 20.11 11.64
C GLY A 244 9.68 19.09 11.06
N PHE A 245 9.39 18.46 9.92
CA PHE A 245 10.41 17.74 9.15
C PHE A 245 11.43 18.71 8.59
N LYS A 246 12.71 18.34 8.57
CA LYS A 246 13.79 19.22 8.13
C LYS A 246 13.86 19.37 6.60
N ALA A 247 13.45 18.35 5.89
CA ALA A 247 13.44 18.33 4.43
C ALA A 247 12.46 17.28 3.92
N THR A 248 12.04 17.46 2.68
CA THR A 248 11.26 16.47 1.93
C THR A 248 11.96 16.12 0.63
N GLU A 249 11.73 14.91 0.16
CA GLU A 249 12.20 14.43 -1.14
C GLU A 249 11.07 13.70 -1.86
N VAL A 250 10.98 13.86 -3.17
CA VAL A 250 10.03 13.13 -4.03
C VAL A 250 10.80 12.10 -4.84
N TYR A 251 10.29 10.87 -4.83
CA TYR A 251 10.80 9.77 -5.63
C TYR A 251 9.71 9.30 -6.57
N VAL A 252 10.03 9.22 -7.85
CA VAL A 252 9.11 8.79 -8.90
C VAL A 252 9.73 7.59 -9.60
N GLU A 253 8.90 6.67 -9.99
CA GLU A 253 9.31 5.50 -10.75
C GLU A 253 9.94 5.94 -12.08
N GLY A 254 10.97 5.25 -12.52
CA GLY A 254 11.58 5.48 -13.82
C GLY A 254 10.73 4.88 -14.93
N TRP A 255 10.91 5.36 -16.14
CA TRP A 255 10.30 4.81 -17.34
C TRP A 255 11.29 3.92 -18.07
N ASP A 256 10.84 2.80 -18.60
CA ASP A 256 11.57 1.94 -19.50
C ASP A 256 11.03 2.11 -20.93
N ASP A 257 11.83 2.74 -21.78
CA ASP A 257 11.43 3.04 -23.15
C ASP A 257 11.31 1.78 -24.04
N GLU A 258 11.95 0.67 -23.64
CA GLU A 258 11.90 -0.59 -24.41
C GLU A 258 10.59 -1.34 -24.19
N ASP A 259 10.10 -1.34 -22.94
CA ASP A 259 8.86 -2.04 -22.55
C ASP A 259 7.63 -1.12 -22.56
N ASP A 260 7.79 0.20 -22.80
CA ASP A 260 6.75 1.23 -22.71
C ASP A 260 5.97 1.18 -21.39
N ASP A 261 6.70 0.94 -20.28
CA ASP A 261 6.17 0.80 -18.94
C ASP A 261 7.16 1.36 -17.90
N THR A 262 6.81 1.33 -16.62
CA THR A 262 7.71 1.74 -15.55
C THR A 262 8.79 0.68 -15.29
N ASP A 263 10.00 1.12 -14.91
CA ASP A 263 11.15 0.23 -14.64
C ASP A 263 11.17 -0.32 -13.19
N GLY A 264 10.16 -0.06 -12.41
CA GLY A 264 10.06 -0.49 -11.01
C GLY A 264 11.05 0.18 -10.06
N ILE A 265 11.82 1.19 -10.51
CA ILE A 265 12.87 1.81 -9.72
C ILE A 265 12.54 3.26 -9.39
N PHE A 266 12.18 3.53 -8.15
CA PHE A 266 11.94 4.88 -7.67
C PHE A 266 13.24 5.67 -7.51
N ARG A 267 13.33 6.81 -8.22
CA ARG A 267 14.47 7.73 -8.22
C ARG A 267 14.06 9.11 -7.72
N ARG A 268 14.93 9.74 -6.94
CA ARG A 268 14.70 11.11 -6.50
C ARG A 268 14.60 12.05 -7.70
N ARG A 269 13.50 12.83 -7.77
CA ARG A 269 13.26 13.80 -8.83
C ARG A 269 12.94 15.17 -8.22
N LYS A 270 13.42 16.24 -8.85
CA LYS A 270 12.98 17.62 -8.62
C LYS A 270 12.00 18.08 -9.69
N ARG A 271 11.96 17.37 -10.81
CA ARG A 271 11.08 17.59 -11.96
C ARG A 271 10.90 16.27 -12.69
N PHE A 272 9.69 16.02 -13.14
CA PHE A 272 9.33 14.92 -14.03
C PHE A 272 8.16 15.36 -14.91
N GLU A 273 7.89 14.62 -15.97
CA GLU A 273 6.79 14.88 -16.87
C GLU A 273 5.46 14.53 -16.20
N ASN A 274 4.45 15.42 -16.35
CA ASN A 274 3.12 15.18 -15.80
C ASN A 274 2.31 14.31 -16.76
N GLN A 275 2.40 13.01 -16.59
CA GLN A 275 1.64 12.00 -17.34
C GLN A 275 0.17 11.99 -16.90
N THR A 276 -0.67 11.17 -17.57
CA THR A 276 -2.09 11.00 -17.20
C THR A 276 -2.25 10.47 -15.77
N GLY A 277 -1.42 9.50 -15.38
CA GLY A 277 -1.34 8.95 -14.03
C GLY A 277 0.09 8.64 -13.63
N TRP A 278 0.44 8.90 -12.37
CA TRP A 278 1.72 8.53 -11.78
C TRP A 278 1.57 8.23 -10.28
N VAL A 279 2.47 7.41 -9.77
CA VAL A 279 2.65 7.17 -8.35
C VAL A 279 4.04 7.67 -7.94
N ALA A 280 4.11 8.31 -6.79
CA ALA A 280 5.36 8.82 -6.22
C ALA A 280 5.44 8.51 -4.73
N TYR A 281 6.64 8.43 -4.18
CA TYR A 281 6.85 8.51 -2.74
C TYR A 281 7.27 9.92 -2.34
N VAL A 282 6.61 10.46 -1.32
CA VAL A 282 7.07 11.64 -0.59
C VAL A 282 7.79 11.17 0.67
N VAL A 283 9.01 11.63 0.87
CA VAL A 283 9.90 11.18 1.95
C VAL A 283 10.18 12.35 2.87
N GLY A 284 9.77 12.22 4.14
CA GLY A 284 10.05 13.19 5.20
C GLY A 284 11.32 12.83 5.97
N LEU A 285 12.24 13.79 6.12
CA LEU A 285 13.52 13.62 6.83
C LEU A 285 13.50 14.41 8.14
N THR A 286 13.86 13.74 9.29
CA THR A 286 13.94 14.37 10.62
C THR A 286 15.33 14.93 10.94
#